data_b54600f644837db6538212a7fbec509c
#
_entry.id   b54600f644837db6538212a7fbec509c
#
_cell.length_a   1.000
_cell.length_b   1.000
_cell.length_c   1.000
_cell.angle_alpha   90.00
_cell.angle_beta   90.00
_cell.angle_gamma   90.00
#
_symmetry.space_group_name_H-M   'P 1'
#
loop_
_entity.id
_entity.type
_entity.pdbx_description
1 polymer ?
#
loop_
_entity_poly.entity_id
_entity_poly.type
_entity_poly.pdbx_seq_one_letter_code
_entity_poly.pdbx_strand_id
1 'polypeptide(L)'
;MTISWFGHSCFRIESKEGPSAGSGQASVLIDPFSKDIGLKPPRIKDDLVLITHNHYDHNNIEGADTQTTMIIDGPGEYEKKGVYVRGIISYHDKNKGQERGLNTIYVIKTEDIVICHMGDFGQDKFEEHQLDDIGDVDVLMLPVGGRYTIDYREAVEIASQIEPKVIIPMHYKIKDLKIDIDGPDKFIKELGLTPEKVDKYKIAKKNLPIEEMKLVLFN
;
A
#
# COMPACT_ATOMS: atom_id res chain seq x y z
N MET A 1 2.26 -0.39 -15.84
CA MET A 1 1.74 -1.30 -14.81
C MET A 1 0.25 -1.10 -14.57
N THR A 2 -0.40 -2.04 -13.86
CA THR A 2 -1.80 -1.93 -13.43
C THR A 2 -1.88 -2.16 -11.93
N ILE A 3 -2.60 -1.31 -11.22
CA ILE A 3 -2.90 -1.44 -9.80
C ILE A 3 -4.39 -1.79 -9.65
N SER A 4 -4.68 -2.83 -8.90
CA SER A 4 -6.03 -3.30 -8.56
C SER A 4 -6.19 -3.33 -7.05
N TRP A 5 -7.35 -2.90 -6.54
CA TRP A 5 -7.68 -2.91 -5.13
C TRP A 5 -8.73 -3.99 -4.82
N PHE A 6 -8.57 -4.70 -3.72
CA PHE A 6 -9.49 -5.73 -3.26
C PHE A 6 -10.27 -5.33 -2.00
N GLY A 7 -10.11 -4.07 -1.59
CA GLY A 7 -10.63 -3.54 -0.33
C GLY A 7 -9.59 -3.53 0.77
N HIS A 8 -9.88 -2.81 1.85
CA HIS A 8 -9.00 -2.64 3.00
C HIS A 8 -7.63 -2.11 2.59
N SER A 9 -6.54 -2.77 2.95
CA SER A 9 -5.17 -2.44 2.52
C SER A 9 -4.65 -3.37 1.40
N CYS A 10 -5.52 -4.21 0.80
CA CYS A 10 -5.10 -5.23 -0.14
C CYS A 10 -5.04 -4.72 -1.59
N PHE A 11 -3.83 -4.70 -2.15
CA PHE A 11 -3.58 -4.30 -3.54
C PHE A 11 -2.84 -5.38 -4.32
N ARG A 12 -3.10 -5.42 -5.62
CA ARG A 12 -2.25 -6.13 -6.59
C ARG A 12 -1.64 -5.15 -7.56
N ILE A 13 -0.33 -5.27 -7.75
CA ILE A 13 0.46 -4.52 -8.74
C ILE A 13 0.91 -5.52 -9.80
N GLU A 14 0.53 -5.29 -11.05
CA GLU A 14 0.91 -6.11 -12.20
C GLU A 14 1.80 -5.27 -13.13
N SER A 15 3.07 -5.61 -13.26
CA SER A 15 3.97 -5.01 -14.24
C SER A 15 3.71 -5.59 -15.64
N LYS A 16 4.01 -4.81 -16.68
CA LYS A 16 3.90 -5.30 -18.07
C LYS A 16 5.13 -6.05 -18.50
N GLU A 17 6.31 -5.56 -18.11
CA GLU A 17 7.62 -6.14 -18.41
C GLU A 17 8.55 -5.85 -17.24
N GLY A 18 9.43 -6.78 -16.91
CA GLY A 18 10.51 -6.50 -15.96
C GLY A 18 11.62 -5.67 -16.63
N PRO A 19 12.51 -5.02 -15.85
CA PRO A 19 13.55 -4.12 -16.36
C PRO A 19 14.60 -4.79 -17.24
N SER A 20 14.72 -6.12 -17.22
CA SER A 20 15.59 -6.89 -18.12
C SER A 20 14.80 -7.55 -19.22
N ALA A 21 15.29 -7.45 -20.44
CA ALA A 21 14.70 -8.14 -21.59
C ALA A 21 14.56 -9.64 -21.30
N GLY A 22 13.30 -10.14 -21.27
CA GLY A 22 13.00 -11.55 -20.99
C GLY A 22 12.58 -11.87 -19.56
N SER A 23 12.52 -10.91 -18.61
CA SER A 23 12.07 -11.17 -17.23
C SER A 23 10.57 -11.43 -17.10
N GLY A 24 9.79 -11.16 -18.16
CA GLY A 24 8.36 -11.39 -18.17
C GLY A 24 7.56 -10.43 -17.27
N GLN A 25 6.26 -10.64 -17.23
CA GLN A 25 5.35 -9.93 -16.35
C GLN A 25 5.56 -10.37 -14.91
N ALA A 26 5.64 -9.41 -13.98
CA ALA A 26 5.70 -9.68 -12.54
C ALA A 26 4.44 -9.19 -11.85
N SER A 27 4.05 -9.88 -10.77
CA SER A 27 2.90 -9.52 -9.95
C SER A 27 3.24 -9.53 -8.46
N VAL A 28 2.76 -8.51 -7.77
CA VAL A 28 2.91 -8.30 -6.33
C VAL A 28 1.53 -8.19 -5.71
N LEU A 29 1.22 -9.01 -4.72
CA LEU A 29 0.03 -8.88 -3.88
C LEU A 29 0.47 -8.36 -2.51
N ILE A 30 -0.22 -7.34 -1.99
CA ILE A 30 0.09 -6.72 -0.70
C ILE A 30 -1.10 -6.92 0.22
N ASP A 31 -0.83 -7.30 1.47
CA ASP A 31 -1.79 -7.45 2.57
C ASP A 31 -3.05 -8.25 2.20
N PRO A 32 -2.92 -9.52 1.77
CA PRO A 32 -4.06 -10.38 1.58
C PRO A 32 -4.76 -10.66 2.92
N PHE A 33 -6.09 -10.59 2.92
CA PHE A 33 -6.90 -10.64 4.14
C PHE A 33 -7.73 -11.92 4.29
N SER A 34 -8.14 -12.23 5.52
CA SER A 34 -9.11 -13.29 5.82
C SER A 34 -10.53 -12.86 5.39
N LYS A 35 -11.33 -13.83 4.92
CA LYS A 35 -12.76 -13.63 4.64
C LYS A 35 -13.56 -13.11 5.83
N ASP A 36 -13.02 -13.23 7.05
CA ASP A 36 -13.67 -12.83 8.29
C ASP A 36 -13.90 -11.33 8.37
N ILE A 37 -13.12 -10.51 7.63
CA ILE A 37 -13.34 -9.07 7.51
C ILE A 37 -14.60 -8.71 6.70
N GLY A 38 -15.29 -9.70 6.11
CA GLY A 38 -16.54 -9.52 5.35
C GLY A 38 -16.34 -9.37 3.84
N LEU A 39 -15.12 -9.18 3.39
CA LEU A 39 -14.77 -9.07 1.97
C LEU A 39 -14.33 -10.42 1.40
N LYS A 40 -14.37 -10.53 0.07
CA LYS A 40 -13.87 -11.72 -0.63
C LYS A 40 -12.36 -11.58 -0.86
N PRO A 41 -11.52 -12.44 -0.26
CA PRO A 41 -10.08 -12.38 -0.46
C PRO A 41 -9.70 -12.71 -1.92
N PRO A 42 -8.64 -12.09 -2.46
CA PRO A 42 -8.12 -12.45 -3.76
C PRO A 42 -7.51 -13.84 -3.76
N ARG A 43 -7.50 -14.51 -4.92
CA ARG A 43 -6.68 -15.72 -5.10
C ARG A 43 -5.23 -15.30 -5.25
N ILE A 44 -4.33 -15.97 -4.53
CA ILE A 44 -2.89 -15.72 -4.61
C ILE A 44 -2.32 -16.56 -5.77
N LYS A 45 -1.77 -15.85 -6.75
CA LYS A 45 -1.03 -16.42 -7.91
C LYS A 45 0.13 -15.50 -8.28
N ASP A 46 0.56 -14.71 -7.32
CA ASP A 46 1.50 -13.62 -7.50
C ASP A 46 2.93 -14.10 -7.30
N ASP A 47 3.88 -13.44 -7.93
CA ASP A 47 5.29 -13.75 -7.78
C ASP A 47 5.80 -13.34 -6.40
N LEU A 48 5.29 -12.23 -5.88
CA LEU A 48 5.58 -11.73 -4.53
C LEU A 48 4.28 -11.53 -3.76
N VAL A 49 4.33 -11.84 -2.45
CA VAL A 49 3.31 -11.45 -1.47
C VAL A 49 4.00 -10.67 -0.37
N LEU A 50 3.56 -9.45 -0.14
CA LEU A 50 4.07 -8.57 0.91
C LEU A 50 3.06 -8.52 2.05
N ILE A 51 3.54 -8.70 3.28
CA ILE A 51 2.74 -8.65 4.51
C ILE A 51 3.33 -7.55 5.37
N THR A 52 2.56 -6.48 5.60
CA THR A 52 3.04 -5.34 6.38
C THR A 52 3.15 -5.65 7.87
N HIS A 53 2.25 -6.50 8.38
CA HIS A 53 2.24 -6.94 9.78
C HIS A 53 1.37 -8.19 9.99
N ASN A 54 1.52 -8.83 11.14
CA ASN A 54 0.88 -10.12 11.42
C ASN A 54 -0.52 -10.00 12.06
N HIS A 55 -1.46 -9.33 11.37
CA HIS A 55 -2.88 -9.34 11.72
C HIS A 55 -3.70 -10.10 10.67
N TYR A 56 -4.81 -10.73 11.09
CA TYR A 56 -5.65 -11.62 10.25
C TYR A 56 -6.25 -10.93 9.01
N ASP A 57 -6.33 -9.63 9.04
CA ASP A 57 -6.82 -8.76 7.99
C ASP A 57 -5.72 -8.28 7.02
N HIS A 58 -4.45 -8.77 7.20
CA HIS A 58 -3.30 -8.42 6.35
C HIS A 58 -2.42 -9.62 5.96
N ASN A 59 -2.51 -10.75 6.65
CA ASN A 59 -1.53 -11.85 6.55
C ASN A 59 -2.07 -13.18 6.00
N ASN A 60 -3.20 -13.16 5.31
CA ASN A 60 -3.80 -14.40 4.81
C ASN A 60 -3.09 -14.90 3.56
N ILE A 61 -2.17 -15.84 3.74
CA ILE A 61 -1.42 -16.51 2.66
C ILE A 61 -2.01 -17.86 2.27
N GLU A 62 -3.25 -18.15 2.69
CA GLU A 62 -3.93 -19.39 2.34
C GLU A 62 -4.04 -19.56 0.82
N GLY A 63 -3.54 -20.68 0.30
CA GLY A 63 -3.53 -20.99 -1.11
C GLY A 63 -2.36 -20.39 -1.90
N ALA A 64 -1.39 -19.74 -1.24
CA ALA A 64 -0.13 -19.37 -1.88
C ALA A 64 0.72 -20.61 -2.16
N ASP A 65 1.24 -20.70 -3.39
CA ASP A 65 2.25 -21.71 -3.73
C ASP A 65 3.64 -21.18 -3.35
N THR A 66 4.13 -21.58 -2.19
CA THR A 66 5.43 -21.14 -1.67
C THR A 66 6.65 -21.61 -2.48
N GLN A 67 6.47 -22.49 -3.45
CA GLN A 67 7.55 -22.87 -4.37
C GLN A 67 7.75 -21.81 -5.47
N THR A 68 6.69 -21.09 -5.83
CA THR A 68 6.72 -20.08 -6.89
C THR A 68 6.56 -18.66 -6.37
N THR A 69 5.82 -18.47 -5.28
CA THR A 69 5.56 -17.18 -4.64
C THR A 69 6.62 -16.88 -3.56
N MET A 70 7.27 -15.72 -3.65
CA MET A 70 8.13 -15.20 -2.58
C MET A 70 7.28 -14.42 -1.57
N ILE A 71 7.25 -14.87 -0.33
CA ILE A 71 6.54 -14.19 0.76
C ILE A 71 7.55 -13.33 1.52
N ILE A 72 7.21 -12.04 1.72
CA ILE A 72 8.00 -11.06 2.44
C ILE A 72 7.12 -10.50 3.56
N ASP A 73 7.52 -10.70 4.80
CA ASP A 73 6.75 -10.39 6.01
C ASP A 73 7.52 -9.52 7.01
N GLY A 74 8.48 -8.74 6.53
CA GLY A 74 9.27 -7.88 7.40
C GLY A 74 10.20 -6.91 6.65
N PRO A 75 10.91 -6.06 7.41
CA PRO A 75 11.84 -5.10 6.83
C PRO A 75 13.04 -5.79 6.16
N GLY A 76 13.62 -5.14 5.16
CA GLY A 76 14.75 -5.65 4.40
C GLY A 76 14.74 -5.19 2.95
N GLU A 77 15.68 -5.69 2.15
CA GLU A 77 15.77 -5.42 0.72
C GLU A 77 15.63 -6.72 -0.06
N TYR A 78 14.74 -6.72 -1.02
CA TYR A 78 14.35 -7.91 -1.78
C TYR A 78 14.26 -7.59 -3.27
N GLU A 79 14.48 -8.58 -4.12
CA GLU A 79 14.30 -8.47 -5.57
C GLU A 79 13.76 -9.77 -6.13
N LYS A 80 12.75 -9.69 -6.99
CA LYS A 80 12.28 -10.81 -7.81
C LYS A 80 11.70 -10.31 -9.12
N LYS A 81 12.14 -10.89 -10.24
CA LYS A 81 11.68 -10.56 -11.59
C LYS A 81 11.74 -9.07 -11.92
N GLY A 82 12.74 -8.35 -11.39
CA GLY A 82 12.91 -6.92 -11.60
C GLY A 82 11.94 -6.03 -10.82
N VAL A 83 11.25 -6.58 -9.83
CA VAL A 83 10.57 -5.82 -8.80
C VAL A 83 11.48 -5.72 -7.60
N TYR A 84 11.88 -4.51 -7.25
CA TYR A 84 12.67 -4.21 -6.06
C TYR A 84 11.73 -3.79 -4.94
N VAL A 85 11.95 -4.36 -3.76
CA VAL A 85 11.14 -4.07 -2.56
C VAL A 85 12.08 -3.73 -1.42
N ARG A 86 11.87 -2.56 -0.80
CA ARG A 86 12.47 -2.21 0.48
C ARG A 86 11.38 -2.18 1.54
N GLY A 87 11.54 -2.97 2.60
CA GLY A 87 10.72 -2.94 3.81
C GLY A 87 11.36 -2.08 4.88
N ILE A 88 10.63 -1.08 5.37
CA ILE A 88 11.07 -0.12 6.38
C ILE A 88 10.23 -0.34 7.64
N ILE A 89 10.89 -0.52 8.79
CA ILE A 89 10.19 -0.71 10.06
C ILE A 89 9.41 0.55 10.44
N SER A 90 8.18 0.37 10.89
CA SER A 90 7.33 1.40 11.44
C SER A 90 6.42 0.84 12.55
N TYR A 91 5.57 1.66 13.13
CA TYR A 91 4.72 1.26 14.24
C TYR A 91 3.25 1.33 13.88
N HIS A 92 2.49 0.35 14.35
CA HIS A 92 1.04 0.29 14.17
C HIS A 92 0.27 1.12 15.23
N ASP A 93 0.98 1.86 16.06
CA ASP A 93 0.42 2.74 17.08
C ASP A 93 1.37 3.88 17.43
N LYS A 94 0.86 4.86 18.21
CA LYS A 94 1.62 6.03 18.67
C LYS A 94 2.59 5.73 19.80
N ASN A 95 2.53 4.53 20.38
CA ASN A 95 3.33 4.08 21.49
C ASN A 95 4.44 3.09 21.04
N LYS A 96 5.04 3.34 19.88
CA LYS A 96 6.16 2.55 19.32
C LYS A 96 5.88 1.05 19.25
N GLY A 97 4.66 0.70 18.83
CA GLY A 97 4.23 -0.69 18.64
C GLY A 97 3.89 -1.44 19.93
N GLN A 98 3.79 -0.77 21.07
CA GLN A 98 3.48 -1.45 22.36
C GLN A 98 2.03 -1.92 22.45
N GLU A 99 1.12 -1.34 21.67
CA GLU A 99 -0.31 -1.66 21.70
C GLU A 99 -0.72 -2.61 20.58
N ARG A 100 -0.24 -2.37 19.34
CA ARG A 100 -0.65 -3.10 18.13
C ARG A 100 0.51 -3.74 17.39
N GLY A 101 1.73 -3.54 17.85
CA GLY A 101 2.92 -4.15 17.26
C GLY A 101 3.59 -3.28 16.19
N LEU A 102 4.48 -3.94 15.46
CA LEU A 102 5.23 -3.33 14.38
C LEU A 102 4.42 -3.36 13.07
N ASN A 103 4.74 -2.43 12.19
CA ASN A 103 4.29 -2.38 10.83
C ASN A 103 5.49 -2.22 9.90
N THR A 104 5.41 -2.72 8.69
CA THR A 104 6.43 -2.53 7.65
C THR A 104 5.87 -1.64 6.54
N ILE A 105 6.52 -0.51 6.30
CA ILE A 105 6.26 0.29 5.09
C ILE A 105 7.01 -0.39 3.94
N TYR A 106 6.34 -0.66 2.83
CA TYR A 106 6.98 -1.21 1.64
C TYR A 106 7.14 -0.16 0.55
N VAL A 107 8.39 0.07 0.14
CA VAL A 107 8.74 0.86 -1.05
C VAL A 107 9.04 -0.12 -2.18
N ILE A 108 8.23 -0.07 -3.23
CA ILE A 108 8.24 -1.03 -4.35
C ILE A 108 8.63 -0.26 -5.62
N LYS A 109 9.70 -0.69 -6.27
CA LYS A 109 10.16 -0.10 -7.53
C LYS A 109 10.02 -1.09 -8.67
N THR A 110 9.27 -0.71 -9.70
CA THR A 110 9.11 -1.46 -10.95
C THR A 110 8.69 -0.52 -12.10
N GLU A 111 9.10 -0.79 -13.34
CA GLU A 111 8.83 0.07 -14.53
C GLU A 111 9.20 1.55 -14.30
N ASP A 112 10.29 1.83 -13.58
CA ASP A 112 10.75 3.17 -13.17
C ASP A 112 9.73 3.97 -12.32
N ILE A 113 8.74 3.31 -11.75
CA ILE A 113 7.76 3.88 -10.83
C ILE A 113 8.04 3.39 -9.42
N VAL A 114 8.01 4.31 -8.46
CA VAL A 114 8.18 4.04 -7.04
C VAL A 114 6.82 4.13 -6.35
N ILE A 115 6.40 3.02 -5.74
CA ILE A 115 5.15 2.90 -4.99
C ILE A 115 5.49 2.71 -3.53
N CYS A 116 4.90 3.51 -2.64
CA CYS A 116 4.99 3.35 -1.20
C CYS A 116 3.65 2.87 -0.65
N HIS A 117 3.65 1.70 -0.01
CA HIS A 117 2.50 1.15 0.72
C HIS A 117 2.77 1.28 2.21
N MET A 118 1.98 2.11 2.89
CA MET A 118 2.21 2.45 4.30
C MET A 118 1.77 1.37 5.28
N GLY A 119 1.04 0.33 4.82
CA GLY A 119 0.42 -0.63 5.73
C GLY A 119 -0.51 0.05 6.72
N ASP A 120 -0.53 -0.46 7.93
CA ASP A 120 -1.29 0.12 9.04
C ASP A 120 -0.43 1.10 9.86
N PHE A 121 0.14 2.07 9.16
CA PHE A 121 0.93 3.13 9.78
C PHE A 121 0.11 3.86 10.85
N GLY A 122 0.60 3.83 12.11
CA GLY A 122 -0.12 4.35 13.27
C GLY A 122 0.68 5.34 14.12
N GLN A 123 1.91 5.67 13.74
CA GLN A 123 2.74 6.63 14.48
C GLN A 123 2.41 8.10 14.12
N ASP A 124 2.61 9.02 15.06
CA ASP A 124 2.28 10.45 14.87
C ASP A 124 3.16 11.14 13.82
N LYS A 125 4.39 10.70 13.68
CA LYS A 125 5.41 11.28 12.77
C LYS A 125 6.41 10.22 12.36
N PHE A 126 7.14 10.50 11.30
CA PHE A 126 8.24 9.64 10.90
C PHE A 126 9.38 9.66 11.94
N GLU A 127 10.02 8.52 12.15
CA GLU A 127 11.31 8.43 12.83
C GLU A 127 12.42 8.96 11.91
N GLU A 128 13.58 9.32 12.50
CA GLU A 128 14.64 10.11 11.85
C GLU A 128 15.09 9.63 10.45
N HIS A 129 15.04 8.33 10.18
CA HIS A 129 15.52 7.79 8.89
C HIS A 129 14.40 7.35 7.96
N GLN A 130 13.15 7.29 8.42
CA GLN A 130 12.07 6.69 7.61
C GLN A 130 11.81 7.46 6.32
N LEU A 131 11.82 8.80 6.36
CA LEU A 131 11.64 9.62 5.17
C LEU A 131 12.80 9.46 4.18
N ASP A 132 14.04 9.41 4.66
CA ASP A 132 15.23 9.18 3.82
C ASP A 132 15.18 7.79 3.18
N ASP A 133 14.75 6.77 3.93
CA ASP A 133 14.61 5.39 3.44
C ASP A 133 13.45 5.22 2.46
N ILE A 134 12.36 5.98 2.62
CA ILE A 134 11.23 6.02 1.69
C ILE A 134 11.66 6.70 0.37
N GLY A 135 12.37 7.83 0.46
CA GLY A 135 12.83 8.58 -0.70
C GLY A 135 11.69 9.15 -1.58
N ASP A 136 12.00 9.43 -2.84
CA ASP A 136 11.02 9.98 -3.78
C ASP A 136 9.93 8.95 -4.14
N VAL A 137 8.66 9.30 -3.94
CA VAL A 137 7.51 8.44 -4.18
C VAL A 137 6.66 8.95 -5.35
N ASP A 138 6.39 8.07 -6.31
CA ASP A 138 5.45 8.38 -7.39
C ASP A 138 3.99 8.10 -6.97
N VAL A 139 3.74 6.98 -6.25
CA VAL A 139 2.40 6.57 -5.80
C VAL A 139 2.43 6.21 -4.33
N LEU A 140 1.64 6.91 -3.52
CA LEU A 140 1.49 6.65 -2.10
C LEU A 140 0.15 5.97 -1.82
N MET A 141 0.18 4.79 -1.20
CA MET A 141 -0.97 4.08 -0.66
C MET A 141 -1.00 4.30 0.85
N LEU A 142 -2.02 5.01 1.34
CA LEU A 142 -2.04 5.63 2.67
C LEU A 142 -3.32 5.27 3.43
N PRO A 143 -3.25 4.76 4.68
CA PRO A 143 -4.43 4.51 5.50
C PRO A 143 -5.08 5.84 5.91
N VAL A 144 -6.43 5.91 5.84
CA VAL A 144 -7.19 7.13 6.13
C VAL A 144 -8.41 6.90 7.03
N GLY A 145 -8.67 5.65 7.42
CA GLY A 145 -9.88 5.26 8.17
C GLY A 145 -9.83 5.52 9.67
N GLY A 146 -8.70 5.93 10.21
CA GLY A 146 -8.53 6.20 11.63
C GLY A 146 -8.69 4.95 12.52
N ARG A 147 -8.95 5.13 13.81
CA ARG A 147 -9.12 4.14 14.88
C ARG A 147 -7.91 3.25 15.15
N TYR A 148 -7.49 2.50 14.16
CA TYR A 148 -6.37 1.55 14.27
C TYR A 148 -5.10 2.09 13.64
N THR A 149 -5.23 3.06 12.76
CA THR A 149 -4.16 3.73 12.02
C THR A 149 -4.25 5.24 12.24
N ILE A 150 -3.43 6.01 11.55
CA ILE A 150 -3.53 7.47 11.50
C ILE A 150 -4.92 7.91 11.04
N ASP A 151 -5.38 9.04 11.55
CA ASP A 151 -6.65 9.65 11.13
C ASP A 151 -6.48 10.45 9.83
N TYR A 152 -7.59 10.99 9.33
CA TYR A 152 -7.60 11.71 8.05
C TYR A 152 -6.72 12.98 8.04
N ARG A 153 -6.52 13.66 9.17
CA ARG A 153 -5.66 14.86 9.29
C ARG A 153 -4.20 14.45 9.30
N GLU A 154 -3.88 13.48 10.13
CA GLU A 154 -2.54 12.88 10.19
C GLU A 154 -2.14 12.32 8.82
N ALA A 155 -3.08 11.71 8.09
CA ALA A 155 -2.85 11.23 6.74
C ALA A 155 -2.50 12.35 5.75
N VAL A 156 -3.15 13.52 5.85
CA VAL A 156 -2.79 14.70 5.03
C VAL A 156 -1.39 15.22 5.40
N GLU A 157 -1.05 15.26 6.69
CA GLU A 157 0.28 15.68 7.16
C GLU A 157 1.38 14.73 6.65
N ILE A 158 1.16 13.41 6.73
CA ILE A 158 2.08 12.40 6.18
C ILE A 158 2.23 12.54 4.67
N ALA A 159 1.12 12.72 3.95
CA ALA A 159 1.16 12.92 2.50
C ALA A 159 1.94 14.18 2.12
N SER A 160 1.83 15.26 2.90
CA SER A 160 2.56 16.51 2.66
C SER A 160 4.06 16.41 2.93
N GLN A 161 4.51 15.45 3.76
CA GLN A 161 5.94 15.19 4.00
C GLN A 161 6.58 14.32 2.92
N ILE A 162 5.79 13.40 2.34
CA ILE A 162 6.26 12.48 1.26
C ILE A 162 6.20 13.17 -0.11
N GLU A 163 5.26 14.10 -0.31
CA GLU A 163 5.02 14.83 -1.58
C GLU A 163 4.86 13.88 -2.80
N PRO A 164 3.98 12.86 -2.74
CA PRO A 164 3.84 11.92 -3.83
C PRO A 164 3.14 12.56 -5.04
N LYS A 165 3.34 12.01 -6.24
CA LYS A 165 2.61 12.45 -7.43
C LYS A 165 1.17 11.97 -7.46
N VAL A 166 0.91 10.78 -6.89
CA VAL A 166 -0.41 10.16 -6.82
C VAL A 166 -0.66 9.64 -5.42
N ILE A 167 -1.82 9.94 -4.85
CA ILE A 167 -2.29 9.37 -3.59
C ILE A 167 -3.43 8.39 -3.88
N ILE A 168 -3.36 7.24 -3.23
CA ILE A 168 -4.40 6.21 -3.19
C ILE A 168 -4.75 5.98 -1.72
N PRO A 169 -5.89 6.50 -1.22
CA PRO A 169 -6.33 6.20 0.13
C PRO A 169 -6.70 4.72 0.26
N MET A 170 -6.43 4.15 1.42
CA MET A 170 -6.76 2.77 1.76
C MET A 170 -7.18 2.65 3.22
N HIS A 171 -7.47 1.44 3.70
CA HIS A 171 -7.86 1.15 5.07
C HIS A 171 -8.99 2.05 5.55
N TYR A 172 -10.07 2.15 4.77
CA TYR A 172 -11.26 2.92 5.08
C TYR A 172 -12.53 2.09 4.88
N LYS A 173 -13.62 2.54 5.48
CA LYS A 173 -14.91 1.85 5.45
C LYS A 173 -15.49 1.79 4.06
N ILE A 174 -15.78 0.58 3.60
CA ILE A 174 -16.53 0.27 2.39
C ILE A 174 -17.69 -0.67 2.73
N LYS A 175 -18.57 -0.87 1.75
CA LYS A 175 -19.67 -1.83 1.89
C LYS A 175 -19.14 -3.22 2.23
N ASP A 176 -19.86 -3.93 3.08
CA ASP A 176 -19.60 -5.29 3.55
C ASP A 176 -18.34 -5.47 4.44
N LEU A 177 -17.45 -4.49 4.54
CA LEU A 177 -16.32 -4.52 5.47
C LEU A 177 -16.83 -4.48 6.92
N LYS A 178 -16.47 -5.49 7.72
CA LYS A 178 -16.90 -5.61 9.13
C LYS A 178 -16.04 -4.80 10.10
N ILE A 179 -14.84 -4.39 9.67
CA ILE A 179 -13.96 -3.55 10.49
C ILE A 179 -14.62 -2.18 10.69
N ASP A 180 -14.61 -1.70 11.92
CA ASP A 180 -15.24 -0.43 12.29
C ASP A 180 -14.24 0.72 12.18
N ILE A 181 -14.22 1.35 11.02
CA ILE A 181 -13.33 2.46 10.62
C ILE A 181 -14.13 3.51 9.85
N ASP A 182 -13.60 4.72 9.73
CA ASP A 182 -14.22 5.83 8.99
C ASP A 182 -14.11 5.62 7.46
N GLY A 183 -15.02 6.25 6.72
CA GLY A 183 -14.95 6.36 5.25
C GLY A 183 -13.90 7.38 4.78
N PRO A 184 -13.65 7.47 3.48
CA PRO A 184 -12.61 8.34 2.92
C PRO A 184 -13.02 9.82 2.80
N ASP A 185 -14.30 10.16 3.00
CA ASP A 185 -14.85 11.50 2.71
C ASP A 185 -14.17 12.63 3.48
N LYS A 186 -13.82 12.39 4.76
CA LYS A 186 -13.12 13.37 5.58
C LYS A 186 -11.72 13.65 5.04
N PHE A 187 -11.01 12.61 4.63
CA PHE A 187 -9.68 12.72 4.02
C PHE A 187 -9.75 13.48 2.69
N ILE A 188 -10.68 13.11 1.80
CA ILE A 188 -10.87 13.77 0.50
C ILE A 188 -11.14 15.27 0.68
N LYS A 189 -12.00 15.62 1.66
CA LYS A 189 -12.32 17.02 1.97
C LYS A 189 -11.11 17.78 2.52
N GLU A 190 -10.36 17.19 3.43
CA GLU A 190 -9.18 17.81 4.07
C GLU A 190 -8.05 18.00 3.06
N LEU A 191 -7.81 16.99 2.21
CA LEU A 191 -6.79 17.06 1.14
C LEU A 191 -7.14 18.11 0.07
N GLY A 192 -8.44 18.41 -0.13
CA GLY A 192 -8.90 19.42 -1.07
C GLY A 192 -8.81 19.05 -2.56
N LEU A 193 -8.53 17.79 -2.88
CA LEU A 193 -8.43 17.29 -4.25
C LEU A 193 -9.70 16.58 -4.69
N THR A 194 -10.06 16.72 -5.96
CA THR A 194 -11.14 15.95 -6.58
C THR A 194 -10.64 14.57 -6.96
N PRO A 195 -11.24 13.47 -6.45
CA PRO A 195 -10.76 12.13 -6.76
C PRO A 195 -11.10 11.70 -8.19
N GLU A 196 -10.14 11.11 -8.88
CA GLU A 196 -10.39 10.28 -10.06
C GLU A 196 -10.87 8.91 -9.59
N LYS A 197 -12.11 8.54 -9.94
CA LYS A 197 -12.68 7.23 -9.59
C LYS A 197 -12.33 6.19 -10.65
N VAL A 198 -11.85 5.02 -10.20
CA VAL A 198 -11.38 3.95 -11.07
C VAL A 198 -11.76 2.57 -10.54
N ASP A 199 -11.95 1.59 -11.44
CA ASP A 199 -12.03 0.16 -11.06
C ASP A 199 -10.64 -0.49 -11.04
N LYS A 200 -9.73 0.01 -11.89
CA LYS A 200 -8.31 -0.35 -11.96
C LYS A 200 -7.51 0.88 -12.36
N TYR A 201 -6.40 1.11 -11.70
CA TYR A 201 -5.52 2.23 -12.02
C TYR A 201 -4.39 1.78 -12.94
N LYS A 202 -4.40 2.27 -14.20
CA LYS A 202 -3.33 1.99 -15.17
C LYS A 202 -2.38 3.18 -15.23
N ILE A 203 -1.11 2.94 -14.95
CA ILE A 203 -0.10 3.98 -14.87
C ILE A 203 1.17 3.59 -15.64
N ALA A 204 1.83 4.59 -16.21
CA ALA A 204 3.15 4.50 -16.81
C ALA A 204 3.96 5.74 -16.43
N LYS A 205 5.28 5.65 -16.34
CA LYS A 205 6.16 6.75 -15.90
C LYS A 205 5.88 8.07 -16.64
N LYS A 206 5.67 8.00 -17.95
CA LYS A 206 5.37 9.17 -18.80
C LYS A 206 4.00 9.82 -18.53
N ASN A 207 3.10 9.13 -17.81
CA ASN A 207 1.73 9.60 -17.51
C ASN A 207 1.58 10.07 -16.05
N LEU A 208 2.67 10.07 -15.29
CA LEU A 208 2.66 10.62 -13.93
C LEU A 208 2.42 12.14 -13.98
N PRO A 209 1.64 12.67 -13.03
CA PRO A 209 1.51 14.13 -12.87
C PRO A 209 2.85 14.80 -12.68
N ILE A 210 3.01 16.02 -13.22
CA ILE A 210 4.26 16.80 -13.15
C ILE A 210 4.12 17.95 -12.15
N GLU A 211 2.99 18.65 -12.17
CA GLU A 211 2.80 19.89 -11.42
C GLU A 211 1.87 19.73 -10.21
N GLU A 212 0.82 18.92 -10.34
CA GLU A 212 -0.21 18.78 -9.30
C GLU A 212 -0.33 17.33 -8.85
N MET A 213 -0.47 17.12 -7.54
CA MET A 213 -0.77 15.83 -6.94
C MET A 213 -2.15 15.34 -7.38
N LYS A 214 -2.26 14.05 -7.67
CA LYS A 214 -3.51 13.42 -8.09
C LYS A 214 -4.05 12.49 -7.01
N LEU A 215 -5.34 12.60 -6.73
CA LEU A 215 -6.06 11.68 -5.86
C LEU A 215 -6.78 10.63 -6.70
N VAL A 216 -6.49 9.36 -6.47
CA VAL A 216 -7.15 8.22 -7.13
C VAL A 216 -7.96 7.44 -6.10
N LEU A 217 -9.24 7.26 -6.35
CA LEU A 217 -10.16 6.52 -5.49
C LEU A 217 -10.73 5.31 -6.24
N PHE A 218 -10.62 4.14 -5.65
CA PHE A 218 -11.23 2.92 -6.20
C PHE A 218 -12.73 2.86 -5.87
N ASN A 219 -13.55 2.35 -6.85
CA ASN A 219 -14.99 2.17 -6.72
C ASN A 219 -15.36 1.04 -5.76
#